data_bfe59363a1b602eb60314eb2232949d6
#
_entry.id   bfe59363a1b602eb60314eb2232949d6
#
_cell.length_a   1.000
_cell.length_b   1.000
_cell.length_c   1.000
_cell.angle_alpha   90.00
_cell.angle_beta   90.00
_cell.angle_gamma   90.00
#
_symmetry.space_group_name_H-M   'P 1'
#
loop_
_entity.id
_entity.type
_entity.pdbx_description
1 polymer ?
#
loop_
_entity_poly.entity_id
_entity_poly.type
_entity_poly.pdbx_seq_one_letter_code
_entity_poly.pdbx_strand_id
1 'polypeptide(L)'
;MSFFKDKTIVMSGGSRGVGLEIAKALGKDGANVAILAKTTEPHPKLPGTLYTAAEDIEKVGGNALPLVCDIRFEEQVQDSIAQVVEKFGGIDICINNASAIHLSDTLNTPMKRYDLMHNINVRGTFLLSQTCIPHLKKGNNPHILTLGPPLDIARKWFGITLAYTTAKYGMSLIAHGLAEELGEFDIASNCLWPRTALDTAAVQNVIGAELVKGSRKPSIYADAAYAVLKRDSSDCTGNFFLDQDVLEEEGVTDFEQYAIEPGQQLVSDFFVDDNPEDWMQL
;
A
#
# COMPACT_ATOMS: atom_id res chain seq x y z
N MET A 1 -22.46 -7.26 9.99
CA MET A 1 -21.61 -6.84 11.13
C MET A 1 -20.39 -6.18 10.56
N SER A 2 -19.96 -5.06 11.12
CA SER A 2 -18.74 -4.37 10.67
C SER A 2 -17.52 -5.18 11.14
N PHE A 3 -16.73 -5.71 10.21
CA PHE A 3 -15.60 -6.61 10.52
C PHE A 3 -14.42 -5.86 11.18
N PHE A 4 -14.19 -4.61 10.76
CA PHE A 4 -13.06 -3.80 11.25
C PHE A 4 -13.42 -2.86 12.39
N LYS A 5 -14.66 -2.95 12.92
CA LYS A 5 -15.06 -2.12 14.05
C LYS A 5 -14.08 -2.30 15.23
N ASP A 6 -13.57 -1.19 15.74
CA ASP A 6 -12.62 -1.09 16.86
C ASP A 6 -11.25 -1.76 16.60
N LYS A 7 -10.99 -2.34 15.41
CA LYS A 7 -9.64 -2.83 15.03
C LYS A 7 -8.71 -1.65 14.81
N THR A 8 -7.47 -1.79 15.24
CA THR A 8 -6.44 -0.77 15.10
C THR A 8 -5.53 -1.07 13.93
N ILE A 9 -5.50 -0.14 12.98
CA ILE A 9 -4.71 -0.19 11.75
C ILE A 9 -3.61 0.88 11.81
N VAL A 10 -2.38 0.48 11.58
CA VAL A 10 -1.25 1.39 11.35
C VAL A 10 -0.91 1.39 9.86
N MET A 11 -0.87 2.57 9.24
CA MET A 11 -0.57 2.71 7.82
C MET A 11 0.52 3.74 7.57
N SER A 12 1.55 3.35 6.82
CA SER A 12 2.50 4.32 6.28
C SER A 12 1.99 4.96 5.00
N GLY A 13 2.11 6.30 4.87
CA GLY A 13 1.80 7.01 3.63
C GLY A 13 0.32 7.20 3.29
N GLY A 14 -0.59 7.09 4.23
CA GLY A 14 -2.05 7.17 4.04
C GLY A 14 -2.64 8.56 3.81
N SER A 15 -1.84 9.59 3.53
CA SER A 15 -2.34 10.96 3.38
C SER A 15 -3.01 11.26 2.04
N ARG A 16 -2.97 10.35 1.07
CA ARG A 16 -3.55 10.48 -0.29
C ARG A 16 -3.54 9.16 -1.04
N GLY A 17 -4.12 9.18 -2.25
CA GLY A 17 -4.08 8.07 -3.21
C GLY A 17 -4.61 6.77 -2.64
N VAL A 18 -3.99 5.65 -3.02
CA VAL A 18 -4.41 4.30 -2.62
C VAL A 18 -4.50 4.14 -1.11
N GLY A 19 -3.50 4.62 -0.36
CA GLY A 19 -3.49 4.53 1.10
C GLY A 19 -4.68 5.23 1.76
N LEU A 20 -5.07 6.41 1.27
CA LEU A 20 -6.25 7.11 1.80
C LEU A 20 -7.55 6.34 1.47
N GLU A 21 -7.69 5.79 0.28
CA GLU A 21 -8.88 5.02 -0.09
C GLU A 21 -9.00 3.73 0.75
N ILE A 22 -7.89 3.01 1.00
CA ILE A 22 -7.88 1.88 1.95
C ILE A 22 -8.29 2.34 3.35
N ALA A 23 -7.70 3.42 3.84
CA ALA A 23 -8.00 3.96 5.17
C ALA A 23 -9.49 4.34 5.32
N LYS A 24 -10.08 4.94 4.28
CA LYS A 24 -11.52 5.25 4.24
C LYS A 24 -12.39 4.00 4.18
N ALA A 25 -12.01 2.99 3.39
CA ALA A 25 -12.75 1.73 3.30
C ALA A 25 -12.82 1.02 4.66
N LEU A 26 -11.70 0.95 5.38
CA LEU A 26 -11.64 0.37 6.73
C LEU A 26 -12.35 1.26 7.76
N GLY A 27 -12.23 2.58 7.62
CA GLY A 27 -12.91 3.56 8.48
C GLY A 27 -14.44 3.49 8.40
N LYS A 28 -15.02 3.14 7.25
CA LYS A 28 -16.48 2.93 7.10
C LYS A 28 -17.01 1.85 8.04
N ASP A 29 -16.18 0.91 8.41
CA ASP A 29 -16.51 -0.13 9.38
C ASP A 29 -16.30 0.29 10.85
N GLY A 30 -15.84 1.50 11.10
CA GLY A 30 -15.55 1.99 12.45
C GLY A 30 -14.16 1.60 12.95
N ALA A 31 -13.19 1.38 12.07
CA ALA A 31 -11.82 1.10 12.44
C ALA A 31 -11.10 2.31 13.06
N ASN A 32 -10.13 2.04 13.91
CA ASN A 32 -9.13 2.99 14.37
C ASN A 32 -7.98 3.01 13.36
N VAL A 33 -7.72 4.15 12.71
CA VAL A 33 -6.70 4.25 11.65
C VAL A 33 -5.65 5.27 12.01
N ALA A 34 -4.44 4.79 12.30
CA ALA A 34 -3.26 5.62 12.48
C ALA A 34 -2.54 5.80 11.15
N ILE A 35 -2.40 7.05 10.70
CA ILE A 35 -1.72 7.40 9.45
C ILE A 35 -0.36 8.00 9.78
N LEU A 36 0.71 7.35 9.33
CA LEU A 36 2.09 7.82 9.47
C LEU A 36 2.52 8.48 8.16
N ALA A 37 2.60 9.81 8.12
CA ALA A 37 3.01 10.56 6.95
C ALA A 37 3.67 11.88 7.33
N LYS A 38 4.46 12.46 6.44
CA LYS A 38 5.20 13.70 6.68
C LYS A 38 4.58 14.95 6.07
N THR A 39 3.54 14.82 5.26
CA THR A 39 2.92 15.95 4.56
C THR A 39 1.90 16.62 5.48
N THR A 40 2.28 17.71 6.14
CA THR A 40 1.43 18.50 7.03
C THR A 40 0.83 19.72 6.36
N GLU A 41 1.51 20.25 5.34
CA GLU A 41 1.10 21.44 4.60
C GLU A 41 0.63 21.09 3.17
N PRO A 42 -0.32 21.84 2.60
CA PRO A 42 -0.74 21.65 1.23
C PRO A 42 0.44 21.77 0.24
N HIS A 43 0.48 20.89 -0.75
CA HIS A 43 1.49 20.94 -1.80
C HIS A 43 0.86 21.33 -3.14
N PRO A 44 1.47 22.23 -3.94
CA PRO A 44 0.86 22.75 -5.19
C PRO A 44 0.48 21.68 -6.23
N LYS A 45 1.19 20.54 -6.21
CA LYS A 45 1.03 19.46 -7.20
C LYS A 45 0.44 18.15 -6.61
N LEU A 46 0.27 18.09 -5.30
CA LEU A 46 -0.16 16.85 -4.63
C LEU A 46 -1.34 17.17 -3.72
N PRO A 47 -2.51 16.54 -3.93
CA PRO A 47 -3.68 16.81 -3.10
C PRO A 47 -3.52 16.28 -1.69
N GLY A 48 -4.19 16.91 -0.74
CA GLY A 48 -4.33 16.44 0.63
C GLY A 48 -3.10 16.57 1.50
N THR A 49 -3.35 16.55 2.78
CA THR A 49 -2.36 16.52 3.87
C THR A 49 -2.67 15.36 4.80
N LEU A 50 -1.82 15.12 5.78
CA LEU A 50 -2.08 14.16 6.85
C LEU A 50 -3.38 14.50 7.61
N TYR A 51 -3.65 15.78 7.82
CA TYR A 51 -4.83 16.25 8.57
C TYR A 51 -6.11 16.14 7.77
N THR A 52 -6.09 16.52 6.47
CA THR A 52 -7.27 16.33 5.61
C THR A 52 -7.62 14.86 5.42
N ALA A 53 -6.63 13.97 5.40
CA ALA A 53 -6.87 12.55 5.34
C ALA A 53 -7.54 12.02 6.62
N ALA A 54 -7.12 12.52 7.80
CA ALA A 54 -7.76 12.17 9.06
C ALA A 54 -9.24 12.61 9.07
N GLU A 55 -9.53 13.85 8.65
CA GLU A 55 -10.89 14.34 8.50
C GLU A 55 -11.75 13.46 7.56
N ASP A 56 -11.17 13.01 6.44
CA ASP A 56 -11.89 12.17 5.48
C ASP A 56 -12.20 10.78 6.03
N ILE A 57 -11.31 10.21 6.85
CA ILE A 57 -11.56 8.95 7.57
C ILE A 57 -12.67 9.13 8.62
N GLU A 58 -12.63 10.22 9.38
CA GLU A 58 -13.65 10.52 10.38
C GLU A 58 -15.02 10.76 9.76
N LYS A 59 -15.09 11.46 8.61
CA LYS A 59 -16.35 11.67 7.87
C LYS A 59 -17.04 10.37 7.45
N VAL A 60 -16.29 9.30 7.21
CA VAL A 60 -16.87 8.00 6.84
C VAL A 60 -17.15 7.08 8.03
N GLY A 61 -16.84 7.51 9.27
CA GLY A 61 -17.16 6.80 10.51
C GLY A 61 -15.97 6.12 11.21
N GLY A 62 -14.75 6.29 10.72
CA GLY A 62 -13.54 5.79 11.37
C GLY A 62 -13.02 6.72 12.48
N ASN A 63 -12.09 6.21 13.27
CA ASN A 63 -11.35 6.99 14.26
C ASN A 63 -9.93 7.23 13.76
N ALA A 64 -9.62 8.46 13.35
CA ALA A 64 -8.30 8.76 12.79
C ALA A 64 -7.27 9.19 13.86
N LEU A 65 -6.01 8.80 13.66
CA LEU A 65 -4.87 9.30 14.38
C LEU A 65 -3.79 9.74 13.39
N PRO A 66 -3.71 11.04 13.05
CA PRO A 66 -2.66 11.56 12.19
C PRO A 66 -1.35 11.71 12.97
N LEU A 67 -0.28 11.06 12.49
CA LEU A 67 1.05 11.08 13.10
C LEU A 67 2.08 11.57 12.09
N VAL A 68 2.76 12.67 12.44
CA VAL A 68 3.84 13.21 11.61
C VAL A 68 5.06 12.30 11.76
N CYS A 69 5.32 11.49 10.71
CA CYS A 69 6.37 10.50 10.72
C CYS A 69 7.02 10.36 9.34
N ASP A 70 8.33 10.45 9.31
CA ASP A 70 9.11 9.98 8.17
C ASP A 70 9.66 8.59 8.49
N ILE A 71 9.13 7.56 7.82
CA ILE A 71 9.44 6.14 8.09
C ILE A 71 10.92 5.76 7.88
N ARG A 72 11.75 6.68 7.41
CA ARG A 72 13.21 6.49 7.30
C ARG A 72 13.91 6.59 8.66
N PHE A 73 13.27 7.22 9.66
CA PHE A 73 13.85 7.48 10.96
C PHE A 73 13.23 6.59 12.04
N GLU A 74 14.07 5.78 12.65
CA GLU A 74 13.66 4.75 13.61
C GLU A 74 12.94 5.34 14.82
N GLU A 75 13.48 6.40 15.41
CA GLU A 75 12.88 7.07 16.57
C GLU A 75 11.46 7.58 16.26
N GLN A 76 11.24 8.19 15.07
CA GLN A 76 9.91 8.67 14.69
C GLN A 76 8.89 7.53 14.52
N VAL A 77 9.33 6.38 13.99
CA VAL A 77 8.47 5.21 13.86
C VAL A 77 8.12 4.65 15.25
N GLN A 78 9.11 4.47 16.11
CA GLN A 78 8.92 3.95 17.47
C GLN A 78 7.99 4.87 18.28
N ASP A 79 8.21 6.18 18.26
CA ASP A 79 7.36 7.16 18.93
C ASP A 79 5.93 7.16 18.38
N SER A 80 5.76 7.01 17.08
CA SER A 80 4.43 6.92 16.45
C SER A 80 3.70 5.65 16.90
N ILE A 81 4.37 4.52 16.93
CA ILE A 81 3.76 3.25 17.37
C ILE A 81 3.41 3.32 18.86
N ALA A 82 4.25 3.91 19.69
CA ALA A 82 3.94 4.11 21.10
C ALA A 82 2.65 4.94 21.30
N GLN A 83 2.48 6.03 20.53
CA GLN A 83 1.26 6.86 20.56
C GLN A 83 0.02 6.09 20.09
N VAL A 84 0.15 5.22 19.06
CA VAL A 84 -0.97 4.36 18.63
C VAL A 84 -1.41 3.42 19.74
N VAL A 85 -0.45 2.76 20.38
CA VAL A 85 -0.73 1.80 21.45
C VAL A 85 -1.32 2.50 22.68
N GLU A 86 -0.81 3.69 23.03
CA GLU A 86 -1.38 4.51 24.11
C GLU A 86 -2.83 4.89 23.82
N LYS A 87 -3.14 5.31 22.58
CA LYS A 87 -4.47 5.78 22.21
C LYS A 87 -5.49 4.67 22.02
N PHE A 88 -5.11 3.59 21.36
CA PHE A 88 -6.03 2.53 20.93
C PHE A 88 -5.84 1.17 21.62
N GLY A 89 -4.81 1.02 22.44
CA GLY A 89 -4.57 -0.16 23.26
C GLY A 89 -3.79 -1.29 22.59
N GLY A 90 -3.62 -1.28 21.26
CA GLY A 90 -2.92 -2.32 20.53
C GLY A 90 -2.90 -2.08 19.03
N ILE A 91 -2.44 -3.06 18.26
CA ILE A 91 -2.40 -3.02 16.79
C ILE A 91 -2.85 -4.39 16.26
N ASP A 92 -3.82 -4.39 15.34
CA ASP A 92 -4.29 -5.58 14.64
C ASP A 92 -3.73 -5.68 13.22
N ILE A 93 -3.52 -4.53 12.54
CA ILE A 93 -3.13 -4.50 11.13
C ILE A 93 -2.01 -3.48 10.92
N CYS A 94 -0.96 -3.89 10.19
CA CYS A 94 0.10 -3.03 9.69
C CYS A 94 0.05 -2.96 8.16
N ILE A 95 -0.05 -1.75 7.59
CA ILE A 95 -0.08 -1.55 6.13
C ILE A 95 1.14 -0.76 5.67
N ASN A 96 2.03 -1.42 4.93
CA ASN A 96 3.20 -0.85 4.29
C ASN A 96 2.83 -0.28 2.93
N ASN A 97 2.37 0.98 2.91
CA ASN A 97 1.94 1.67 1.69
C ASN A 97 2.92 2.78 1.26
N ALA A 98 3.65 3.41 2.17
CA ALA A 98 4.58 4.48 1.79
C ALA A 98 5.61 3.99 0.76
N SER A 99 5.74 4.73 -0.33
CA SER A 99 6.66 4.40 -1.42
C SER A 99 7.22 5.66 -2.05
N ALA A 100 8.46 5.56 -2.55
CA ALA A 100 9.06 6.53 -3.45
C ALA A 100 9.28 5.87 -4.81
N ILE A 101 9.10 6.65 -5.87
CA ILE A 101 9.27 6.23 -7.26
C ILE A 101 10.23 7.16 -7.99
N HIS A 102 11.13 6.58 -8.77
CA HIS A 102 11.93 7.26 -9.77
C HIS A 102 12.25 6.28 -10.89
N LEU A 103 11.71 6.55 -12.06
CA LEU A 103 11.87 5.70 -13.24
C LEU A 103 12.98 6.27 -14.12
N SER A 104 14.09 5.57 -14.18
CA SER A 104 15.23 5.86 -15.05
C SER A 104 16.12 4.63 -15.17
N ASP A 105 16.92 4.57 -16.21
CA ASP A 105 17.96 3.56 -16.35
C ASP A 105 19.07 3.74 -15.28
N THR A 106 19.98 2.79 -15.23
CA THR A 106 21.05 2.76 -14.23
C THR A 106 21.98 3.97 -14.31
N LEU A 107 22.33 4.42 -15.54
CA LEU A 107 23.28 5.53 -15.72
C LEU A 107 22.64 6.88 -15.33
N ASN A 108 21.36 7.01 -15.53
CA ASN A 108 20.61 8.24 -15.27
C ASN A 108 19.92 8.27 -13.90
N THR A 109 20.11 7.23 -13.06
CA THR A 109 19.59 7.21 -11.70
C THR A 109 20.52 7.91 -10.73
N PRO A 110 20.18 9.12 -10.22
CA PRO A 110 21.01 9.78 -9.21
C PRO A 110 21.01 8.96 -7.91
N MET A 111 22.19 8.76 -7.26
CA MET A 111 22.26 8.01 -6.00
C MET A 111 21.32 8.55 -4.92
N LYS A 112 21.09 9.86 -4.85
CA LYS A 112 20.09 10.45 -3.96
C LYS A 112 18.69 9.88 -4.17
N ARG A 113 18.32 9.53 -5.41
CA ARG A 113 17.02 8.92 -5.74
C ARG A 113 17.01 7.44 -5.41
N TYR A 114 18.11 6.76 -5.72
CA TYR A 114 18.32 5.37 -5.31
C TYR A 114 18.17 5.21 -3.79
N ASP A 115 18.94 5.98 -3.03
CA ASP A 115 18.90 5.96 -1.56
C ASP A 115 17.51 6.29 -1.01
N LEU A 116 16.82 7.27 -1.61
CA LEU A 116 15.47 7.64 -1.19
C LEU A 116 14.50 6.47 -1.37
N MET A 117 14.52 5.81 -2.55
CA MET A 117 13.66 4.65 -2.81
C MET A 117 13.96 3.50 -1.85
N HIS A 118 15.21 3.13 -1.67
CA HIS A 118 15.57 2.02 -0.77
C HIS A 118 15.30 2.34 0.70
N ASN A 119 15.54 3.57 1.14
CA ASN A 119 15.26 3.97 2.52
C ASN A 119 13.77 4.02 2.84
N ILE A 120 12.92 4.41 1.89
CA ILE A 120 11.47 4.43 2.10
C ILE A 120 10.88 3.04 1.87
N ASN A 121 11.10 2.46 0.68
CA ASN A 121 10.41 1.25 0.26
C ASN A 121 10.91 0.02 1.03
N VAL A 122 12.23 -0.19 1.09
CA VAL A 122 12.81 -1.40 1.70
C VAL A 122 12.95 -1.22 3.21
N ARG A 123 13.81 -0.28 3.62
CA ARG A 123 14.11 -0.07 5.04
C ARG A 123 12.87 0.35 5.83
N GLY A 124 12.05 1.25 5.26
CA GLY A 124 10.82 1.72 5.92
C GLY A 124 9.80 0.60 6.11
N THR A 125 9.60 -0.28 5.12
CA THR A 125 8.73 -1.46 5.24
C THR A 125 9.24 -2.39 6.33
N PHE A 126 10.52 -2.70 6.37
CA PHE A 126 11.10 -3.55 7.41
C PHE A 126 10.92 -2.94 8.80
N LEU A 127 11.29 -1.67 8.96
CA LEU A 127 11.24 -0.96 10.24
C LEU A 127 9.82 -0.86 10.81
N LEU A 128 8.84 -0.48 9.97
CA LEU A 128 7.46 -0.37 10.43
C LEU A 128 6.90 -1.74 10.83
N SER A 129 7.13 -2.77 10.01
CA SER A 129 6.72 -4.14 10.32
C SER A 129 7.36 -4.61 11.62
N GLN A 130 8.68 -4.47 11.76
CA GLN A 130 9.42 -4.84 12.97
C GLN A 130 8.86 -4.18 14.23
N THR A 131 8.53 -2.88 14.15
CA THR A 131 8.01 -2.14 15.32
C THR A 131 6.57 -2.55 15.64
N CYS A 132 5.75 -2.95 14.65
CA CYS A 132 4.38 -3.41 14.87
C CYS A 132 4.29 -4.85 15.39
N ILE A 133 5.19 -5.75 15.02
CA ILE A 133 5.13 -7.19 15.34
C ILE A 133 4.86 -7.51 16.83
N PRO A 134 5.52 -6.85 17.82
CA PRO A 134 5.25 -7.15 19.23
C PRO A 134 3.80 -6.88 19.66
N HIS A 135 3.10 -6.00 18.95
CA HIS A 135 1.71 -5.64 19.19
C HIS A 135 0.77 -6.53 18.37
N LEU A 136 1.11 -6.84 17.11
CA LEU A 136 0.37 -7.78 16.26
C LEU A 136 0.26 -9.18 16.88
N LYS A 137 1.28 -9.65 17.60
CA LYS A 137 1.24 -10.91 18.37
C LYS A 137 0.12 -10.96 19.42
N LYS A 138 -0.48 -9.84 19.77
CA LYS A 138 -1.59 -9.71 20.72
C LYS A 138 -2.89 -9.28 20.03
N GLY A 139 -2.82 -9.04 18.72
CA GLY A 139 -3.94 -8.60 17.91
C GLY A 139 -4.95 -9.72 17.65
N ASN A 140 -6.11 -9.33 17.16
CA ASN A 140 -7.14 -10.26 16.74
C ASN A 140 -7.16 -10.31 15.21
N ASN A 141 -6.90 -11.48 14.62
CA ASN A 141 -6.74 -11.69 13.19
C ASN A 141 -5.66 -10.73 12.62
N PRO A 142 -4.39 -10.86 13.05
CA PRO A 142 -3.36 -9.89 12.77
C PRO A 142 -2.81 -10.02 11.35
N HIS A 143 -2.69 -8.87 10.65
CA HIS A 143 -2.19 -8.82 9.28
C HIS A 143 -1.06 -7.80 9.10
N ILE A 144 -0.10 -8.15 8.24
CA ILE A 144 0.81 -7.22 7.59
C ILE A 144 0.47 -7.23 6.10
N LEU A 145 -0.02 -6.09 5.58
CA LEU A 145 -0.28 -5.91 4.15
C LEU A 145 0.75 -4.98 3.55
N THR A 146 1.50 -5.47 2.59
CA THR A 146 2.51 -4.68 1.87
C THR A 146 2.05 -4.38 0.45
N LEU A 147 2.08 -3.10 0.06
CA LEU A 147 1.76 -2.69 -1.30
C LEU A 147 2.98 -2.94 -2.19
N GLY A 148 3.18 -4.20 -2.50
CA GLY A 148 4.33 -4.76 -3.22
C GLY A 148 3.90 -5.69 -4.35
N PRO A 149 4.65 -5.71 -5.48
CA PRO A 149 4.31 -6.51 -6.64
C PRO A 149 4.58 -8.01 -6.45
N PRO A 150 3.99 -8.86 -7.29
CA PRO A 150 4.43 -10.24 -7.43
C PRO A 150 5.92 -10.32 -7.77
N LEU A 151 6.59 -11.38 -7.29
CA LEU A 151 8.01 -11.61 -7.57
C LEU A 151 8.18 -12.34 -8.89
N ASP A 152 8.32 -11.60 -9.97
CA ASP A 152 8.68 -12.11 -11.29
C ASP A 152 10.11 -11.72 -11.64
N ILE A 153 11.00 -12.70 -11.76
CA ILE A 153 12.42 -12.49 -12.10
C ILE A 153 12.69 -12.32 -13.60
N ALA A 154 11.66 -12.17 -14.42
CA ALA A 154 11.83 -11.91 -15.85
C ALA A 154 12.66 -10.64 -16.08
N ARG A 155 13.67 -10.74 -16.93
CA ARG A 155 14.68 -9.69 -17.18
C ARG A 155 14.08 -8.37 -17.63
N LYS A 156 12.93 -8.38 -18.29
CA LYS A 156 12.21 -7.20 -18.76
C LYS A 156 11.93 -6.21 -17.63
N TRP A 157 11.48 -6.68 -16.46
CA TRP A 157 11.17 -5.83 -15.31
C TRP A 157 12.38 -5.11 -14.72
N PHE A 158 13.55 -5.74 -14.83
CA PHE A 158 14.82 -5.12 -14.39
C PHE A 158 15.41 -4.19 -15.46
N GLY A 159 15.12 -4.46 -16.74
CA GLY A 159 15.66 -3.67 -17.85
C GLY A 159 15.02 -2.28 -17.99
N ILE A 160 13.78 -2.10 -17.56
CA ILE A 160 13.07 -0.82 -17.64
C ILE A 160 13.60 0.15 -16.58
N THR A 161 13.69 -0.28 -15.33
CA THR A 161 14.08 0.58 -14.20
C THR A 161 14.65 -0.24 -13.04
N LEU A 162 15.93 -0.58 -13.11
CA LEU A 162 16.58 -1.47 -12.16
C LEU A 162 16.45 -0.99 -10.71
N ALA A 163 16.67 0.31 -10.46
CA ALA A 163 16.65 0.88 -9.11
C ALA A 163 15.26 0.82 -8.46
N TYR A 164 14.20 1.10 -9.22
CA TYR A 164 12.84 1.02 -8.71
C TYR A 164 12.39 -0.44 -8.53
N THR A 165 12.68 -1.30 -9.49
CA THR A 165 12.37 -2.73 -9.42
C THR A 165 12.98 -3.37 -8.17
N THR A 166 14.27 -3.14 -7.92
CA THR A 166 14.94 -3.69 -6.72
C THR A 166 14.36 -3.14 -5.43
N ALA A 167 13.94 -1.87 -5.41
CA ALA A 167 13.31 -1.29 -4.22
C ALA A 167 11.90 -1.87 -3.99
N LYS A 168 11.07 -2.06 -5.04
CA LYS A 168 9.73 -2.64 -4.91
C LYS A 168 9.78 -4.12 -4.58
N TYR A 169 10.65 -4.87 -5.24
CA TYR A 169 10.87 -6.29 -4.90
C TYR A 169 11.43 -6.47 -3.49
N GLY A 170 12.23 -5.52 -3.00
CA GLY A 170 12.67 -5.51 -1.61
C GLY A 170 11.49 -5.48 -0.62
N MET A 171 10.43 -4.72 -0.90
CA MET A 171 9.21 -4.74 -0.08
C MET A 171 8.54 -6.12 -0.13
N SER A 172 8.40 -6.69 -1.32
CA SER A 172 7.77 -7.99 -1.55
C SER A 172 8.57 -9.14 -0.89
N LEU A 173 9.90 -9.09 -0.97
CA LEU A 173 10.78 -10.08 -0.30
C LEU A 173 10.65 -10.00 1.23
N ILE A 174 10.54 -8.80 1.79
CA ILE A 174 10.30 -8.62 3.23
C ILE A 174 8.95 -9.25 3.61
N ALA A 175 7.89 -8.95 2.87
CA ALA A 175 6.58 -9.52 3.16
C ALA A 175 6.58 -11.04 3.06
N HIS A 176 7.27 -11.61 2.06
CA HIS A 176 7.39 -13.06 1.87
C HIS A 176 8.16 -13.73 3.01
N GLY A 177 9.29 -13.13 3.43
CA GLY A 177 10.05 -13.63 4.58
C GLY A 177 9.28 -13.56 5.89
N LEU A 178 8.55 -12.46 6.12
CA LEU A 178 7.71 -12.30 7.31
C LEU A 178 6.56 -13.32 7.36
N ALA A 179 6.05 -13.76 6.22
CA ALA A 179 5.01 -14.79 6.18
C ALA A 179 5.48 -16.11 6.79
N GLU A 180 6.71 -16.52 6.52
CA GLU A 180 7.31 -17.71 7.11
C GLU A 180 7.71 -17.49 8.58
N GLU A 181 8.37 -16.36 8.87
CA GLU A 181 8.88 -16.03 10.21
C GLU A 181 7.76 -15.91 11.26
N LEU A 182 6.58 -15.41 10.84
CA LEU A 182 5.49 -15.06 11.74
C LEU A 182 4.35 -16.09 11.75
N GLY A 183 4.45 -17.17 10.98
CA GLY A 183 3.44 -18.21 10.89
C GLY A 183 3.12 -18.86 12.24
N GLU A 184 4.12 -19.05 13.11
CA GLU A 184 3.91 -19.60 14.47
C GLU A 184 3.05 -18.71 15.40
N PHE A 185 2.84 -17.44 15.01
CA PHE A 185 2.02 -16.47 15.76
C PHE A 185 0.69 -16.16 15.07
N ASP A 186 0.32 -16.90 14.03
CA ASP A 186 -0.86 -16.65 13.19
C ASP A 186 -0.95 -15.22 12.63
N ILE A 187 0.20 -14.58 12.39
CA ILE A 187 0.27 -13.25 11.77
C ILE A 187 0.42 -13.43 10.26
N ALA A 188 -0.60 -13.06 9.52
CA ALA A 188 -0.53 -13.05 8.06
C ALA A 188 0.39 -11.95 7.53
N SER A 189 1.18 -12.27 6.52
CA SER A 189 1.95 -11.27 5.76
C SER A 189 1.75 -11.51 4.27
N ASN A 190 1.12 -10.54 3.58
CA ASN A 190 0.77 -10.65 2.17
C ASN A 190 1.17 -9.39 1.40
N CYS A 191 1.34 -9.55 0.10
CA CYS A 191 1.46 -8.45 -0.85
C CYS A 191 0.15 -8.26 -1.60
N LEU A 192 -0.16 -7.02 -1.94
CA LEU A 192 -1.22 -6.64 -2.88
C LEU A 192 -0.63 -5.70 -3.92
N TRP A 193 -1.00 -5.89 -5.19
CA TRP A 193 -0.57 -5.07 -6.30
C TRP A 193 -1.73 -4.78 -7.25
N PRO A 194 -1.79 -3.62 -7.91
CA PRO A 194 -2.86 -3.37 -8.88
C PRO A 194 -2.59 -4.13 -10.19
N ARG A 195 -3.61 -4.71 -10.78
CA ARG A 195 -3.52 -5.34 -12.10
C ARG A 195 -3.36 -4.29 -13.19
N THR A 196 -4.01 -3.16 -13.04
CA THR A 196 -3.97 -2.04 -13.99
C THR A 196 -3.53 -0.76 -13.31
N ALA A 197 -3.01 0.20 -14.07
CA ALA A 197 -2.67 1.51 -13.56
C ALA A 197 -3.85 2.12 -12.77
N LEU A 198 -3.54 2.79 -11.67
CA LEU A 198 -4.52 3.45 -10.82
C LEU A 198 -4.42 4.97 -10.96
N ASP A 199 -5.56 5.66 -11.06
CA ASP A 199 -5.60 7.11 -11.12
C ASP A 199 -5.18 7.73 -9.79
N THR A 200 -3.88 7.92 -9.65
CA THR A 200 -3.24 8.56 -8.50
C THR A 200 -2.31 9.68 -8.95
N ALA A 201 -2.06 10.64 -8.08
CA ALA A 201 -1.11 11.71 -8.37
C ALA A 201 0.31 11.18 -8.70
N ALA A 202 0.70 10.03 -8.18
CA ALA A 202 1.96 9.39 -8.52
C ALA A 202 1.96 8.92 -9.98
N VAL A 203 0.91 8.23 -10.41
CA VAL A 203 0.74 7.69 -11.76
C VAL A 203 0.58 8.85 -12.76
N GLN A 204 -0.27 9.84 -12.47
CA GLN A 204 -0.44 11.03 -13.33
C GLN A 204 0.86 11.77 -13.62
N ASN A 205 1.74 11.89 -12.60
CA ASN A 205 3.03 12.55 -12.75
C ASN A 205 4.08 11.73 -13.51
N VAL A 206 3.90 10.41 -13.62
CA VAL A 206 4.87 9.47 -14.23
C VAL A 206 4.47 9.09 -15.65
N ILE A 207 3.20 8.72 -15.87
CA ILE A 207 2.75 8.15 -17.15
C ILE A 207 2.02 9.16 -18.06
N GLY A 208 1.64 10.32 -17.54
CA GLY A 208 0.94 11.36 -18.30
C GLY A 208 -0.57 11.18 -18.39
N ALA A 209 -1.26 12.26 -18.73
CA ALA A 209 -2.72 12.36 -18.66
C ALA A 209 -3.48 11.43 -19.62
N GLU A 210 -2.91 11.12 -20.79
CA GLU A 210 -3.58 10.24 -21.76
C GLU A 210 -3.70 8.79 -21.27
N LEU A 211 -2.65 8.30 -20.64
CA LEU A 211 -2.67 6.93 -20.10
C LEU A 211 -3.55 6.78 -18.85
N VAL A 212 -3.85 7.90 -18.16
CA VAL A 212 -4.81 7.90 -17.04
C VAL A 212 -6.21 7.48 -17.47
N LYS A 213 -6.60 7.73 -18.72
CA LYS A 213 -7.91 7.30 -19.24
C LYS A 213 -8.08 5.78 -19.21
N GLY A 214 -6.99 5.03 -19.44
CA GLY A 214 -6.92 3.57 -19.31
C GLY A 214 -6.65 3.07 -17.90
N SER A 215 -6.79 3.92 -16.89
CA SER A 215 -6.59 3.57 -15.48
C SER A 215 -7.91 3.24 -14.79
N ARG A 216 -7.80 2.64 -13.60
CA ARG A 216 -8.91 2.42 -12.68
C ARG A 216 -8.84 3.37 -11.49
N LYS A 217 -9.99 3.56 -10.84
CA LYS A 217 -10.10 4.32 -9.60
C LYS A 217 -9.37 3.59 -8.47
N PRO A 218 -8.69 4.28 -7.55
CA PRO A 218 -8.04 3.65 -6.40
C PRO A 218 -8.98 2.84 -5.49
N SER A 219 -10.31 3.02 -5.64
CA SER A 219 -11.30 2.26 -4.88
C SER A 219 -11.25 0.76 -5.15
N ILE A 220 -10.89 0.29 -6.37
CA ILE A 220 -10.72 -1.15 -6.65
C ILE A 220 -9.69 -1.76 -5.70
N TYR A 221 -8.58 -1.05 -5.53
CA TYR A 221 -7.50 -1.51 -4.67
C TYR A 221 -7.88 -1.48 -3.19
N ALA A 222 -8.68 -0.50 -2.78
CA ALA A 222 -9.19 -0.40 -1.42
C ALA A 222 -10.17 -1.54 -1.10
N ASP A 223 -11.06 -1.88 -2.04
CA ASP A 223 -11.99 -3.00 -1.90
C ASP A 223 -11.25 -4.35 -1.85
N ALA A 224 -10.22 -4.54 -2.67
CA ALA A 224 -9.36 -5.72 -2.63
C ALA A 224 -8.58 -5.82 -1.31
N ALA A 225 -8.00 -4.71 -0.82
CA ALA A 225 -7.32 -4.68 0.47
C ALA A 225 -8.28 -5.03 1.62
N TYR A 226 -9.51 -4.51 1.59
CA TYR A 226 -10.55 -4.86 2.54
C TYR A 226 -10.85 -6.36 2.52
N ALA A 227 -10.98 -6.96 1.33
CA ALA A 227 -11.24 -8.39 1.18
C ALA A 227 -10.10 -9.25 1.72
N VAL A 228 -8.84 -8.93 1.39
CA VAL A 228 -7.66 -9.66 1.89
C VAL A 228 -7.57 -9.58 3.41
N LEU A 229 -7.75 -8.39 3.99
CA LEU A 229 -7.64 -8.16 5.44
C LEU A 229 -8.77 -8.81 6.26
N LYS A 230 -9.87 -9.20 5.60
CA LYS A 230 -10.97 -9.98 6.20
C LYS A 230 -10.68 -11.47 6.33
N ARG A 231 -9.76 -12.01 5.53
CA ARG A 231 -9.43 -13.43 5.53
C ARG A 231 -8.83 -13.82 6.87
N ASP A 232 -8.91 -15.10 7.20
CA ASP A 232 -8.28 -15.61 8.41
C ASP A 232 -6.75 -15.53 8.30
N SER A 233 -6.12 -14.91 9.28
CA SER A 233 -4.68 -14.68 9.25
C SER A 233 -3.85 -15.98 9.37
N SER A 234 -4.41 -17.04 9.96
CA SER A 234 -3.75 -18.34 10.04
C SER A 234 -3.68 -19.06 8.69
N ASP A 235 -4.63 -18.78 7.79
CA ASP A 235 -4.76 -19.48 6.51
C ASP A 235 -4.29 -18.66 5.30
N CYS A 236 -4.34 -17.32 5.41
CA CYS A 236 -4.08 -16.41 4.31
C CYS A 236 -2.75 -15.66 4.50
N THR A 237 -1.63 -16.32 4.28
CA THR A 237 -0.28 -15.71 4.39
C THR A 237 0.63 -16.10 3.24
N GLY A 238 1.66 -15.31 2.94
CA GLY A 238 2.67 -15.57 1.91
C GLY A 238 2.23 -15.30 0.48
N ASN A 239 1.09 -14.67 0.26
CA ASN A 239 0.50 -14.48 -1.07
C ASN A 239 0.92 -13.16 -1.70
N PHE A 240 0.93 -13.17 -3.04
CA PHE A 240 1.08 -11.99 -3.90
C PHE A 240 -0.20 -11.82 -4.70
N PHE A 241 -1.10 -11.01 -4.17
CA PHE A 241 -2.41 -10.78 -4.75
C PHE A 241 -2.39 -9.67 -5.81
N LEU A 242 -3.23 -9.83 -6.84
CA LEU A 242 -3.65 -8.73 -7.70
C LEU A 242 -5.06 -8.29 -7.30
N ASP A 243 -5.31 -6.99 -7.30
CA ASP A 243 -6.58 -6.41 -6.82
C ASP A 243 -7.81 -7.00 -7.54
N GLN A 244 -7.75 -7.11 -8.86
CA GLN A 244 -8.84 -7.68 -9.64
C GLN A 244 -9.09 -9.15 -9.28
N ASP A 245 -8.04 -9.96 -9.16
CA ASP A 245 -8.16 -11.40 -8.89
C ASP A 245 -8.82 -11.64 -7.53
N VAL A 246 -8.42 -10.85 -6.51
CA VAL A 246 -9.06 -10.88 -5.20
C VAL A 246 -10.55 -10.59 -5.29
N LEU A 247 -10.95 -9.59 -6.06
CA LEU A 247 -12.35 -9.22 -6.18
C LEU A 247 -13.16 -10.21 -7.02
N GLU A 248 -12.54 -10.86 -8.02
CA GLU A 248 -13.14 -11.97 -8.76
C GLU A 248 -13.44 -13.16 -7.83
N GLU A 249 -12.51 -13.50 -6.93
CA GLU A 249 -12.72 -14.51 -5.88
C GLU A 249 -13.86 -14.14 -4.93
N GLU A 250 -14.07 -12.85 -4.65
CA GLU A 250 -15.20 -12.33 -3.85
C GLU A 250 -16.51 -12.22 -4.66
N GLY A 251 -16.51 -12.63 -5.94
CA GLY A 251 -17.70 -12.67 -6.79
C GLY A 251 -18.01 -11.36 -7.54
N VAL A 252 -17.08 -10.41 -7.59
CA VAL A 252 -17.25 -9.20 -8.41
C VAL A 252 -17.09 -9.57 -9.87
N THR A 253 -18.09 -9.24 -10.68
CA THR A 253 -18.12 -9.53 -12.14
C THR A 253 -18.12 -8.27 -13.00
N ASP A 254 -18.52 -7.13 -12.44
CA ASP A 254 -18.53 -5.83 -13.12
C ASP A 254 -17.40 -4.94 -12.61
N PHE A 255 -16.35 -4.82 -13.42
CA PHE A 255 -15.19 -3.97 -13.16
C PHE A 255 -15.26 -2.60 -13.85
N GLU A 256 -16.25 -2.37 -14.73
CA GLU A 256 -16.44 -1.08 -15.40
C GLU A 256 -16.74 0.05 -14.39
N GLN A 257 -17.35 -0.29 -13.26
CA GLN A 257 -17.59 0.66 -12.16
C GLN A 257 -16.29 1.31 -11.63
N TYR A 258 -15.15 0.62 -11.78
CA TYR A 258 -13.83 1.12 -11.38
C TYR A 258 -13.09 1.85 -12.49
N ALA A 259 -13.51 1.76 -13.75
CA ALA A 259 -12.86 2.46 -14.85
C ALA A 259 -12.92 3.98 -14.68
N ILE A 260 -11.86 4.69 -15.07
CA ILE A 260 -11.88 6.17 -15.16
C ILE A 260 -12.75 6.56 -16.36
N GLU A 261 -12.49 5.96 -17.52
CA GLU A 261 -13.33 6.09 -18.72
C GLU A 261 -13.81 4.70 -19.15
N PRO A 262 -15.10 4.34 -18.94
CA PRO A 262 -15.64 3.05 -19.35
C PRO A 262 -15.44 2.78 -20.85
N GLY A 263 -15.07 1.53 -21.18
CA GLY A 263 -14.85 1.11 -22.58
C GLY A 263 -13.48 1.45 -23.14
N GLN A 264 -12.60 2.13 -22.39
CA GLN A 264 -11.21 2.34 -22.79
C GLN A 264 -10.36 1.08 -22.56
N GLN A 265 -9.34 0.90 -23.42
CA GLN A 265 -8.35 -0.13 -23.19
C GLN A 265 -7.60 0.18 -21.89
N LEU A 266 -7.59 -0.79 -20.98
CA LEU A 266 -6.88 -0.65 -19.70
C LEU A 266 -5.38 -0.79 -19.91
N VAL A 267 -4.62 0.01 -19.15
CA VAL A 267 -3.16 -0.04 -19.08
C VAL A 267 -2.77 -0.96 -17.93
N SER A 268 -2.04 -2.04 -18.22
CA SER A 268 -1.51 -2.94 -17.17
C SER A 268 -0.57 -2.18 -16.23
N ASP A 269 -0.50 -2.56 -14.96
CA ASP A 269 0.49 -1.96 -14.05
C ASP A 269 1.87 -2.62 -14.21
N PHE A 270 2.92 -2.01 -13.68
CA PHE A 270 4.26 -2.59 -13.64
C PHE A 270 4.22 -3.96 -12.98
N PHE A 271 5.04 -4.89 -13.44
CA PHE A 271 5.18 -6.24 -12.89
C PHE A 271 3.97 -7.16 -13.11
N VAL A 272 3.03 -6.76 -13.96
CA VAL A 272 1.90 -7.59 -14.41
C VAL A 272 2.08 -7.90 -15.89
N ASP A 273 1.91 -9.17 -16.27
CA ASP A 273 2.27 -9.68 -17.60
C ASP A 273 1.10 -9.74 -18.60
N ASP A 274 0.03 -8.99 -18.35
CA ASP A 274 -1.15 -9.01 -19.23
C ASP A 274 -0.91 -8.27 -20.56
N ASN A 275 -0.12 -7.16 -20.53
CA ASN A 275 0.26 -6.37 -21.70
C ASN A 275 1.64 -5.71 -21.49
N PRO A 276 2.74 -6.46 -21.62
CA PRO A 276 4.09 -5.95 -21.35
C PRO A 276 4.54 -4.82 -22.27
N GLU A 277 3.87 -4.63 -23.42
CA GLU A 277 4.19 -3.58 -24.38
C GLU A 277 3.77 -2.18 -23.89
N ASP A 278 2.82 -2.10 -22.95
CA ASP A 278 2.31 -0.82 -22.43
C ASP A 278 3.41 0.03 -21.75
N TRP A 279 4.42 -0.62 -21.18
CA TRP A 279 5.52 0.03 -20.47
C TRP A 279 6.85 0.10 -21.23
N MET A 280 6.98 -0.60 -22.36
CA MET A 280 8.22 -0.59 -23.16
C MET A 280 8.38 0.68 -24.00
N GLN A 281 7.40 1.59 -24.01
CA GLN A 281 7.42 2.84 -24.74
C GLN A 281 7.76 4.05 -23.87
N LEU A 282 8.00 3.87 -22.56
CA LEU A 282 8.45 4.88 -21.59
C LEU A 282 9.99 4.87 -21.47
#